data_0dd5026e919516b5ff522cddf68c287f
#
_entry.id   0dd5026e919516b5ff522cddf68c287f
#
_cell.length_a   1.000
_cell.length_b   1.000
_cell.length_c   1.000
_cell.angle_alpha   90.00
_cell.angle_beta   90.00
_cell.angle_gamma   90.00
#
_symmetry.space_group_name_H-M   'P 1'
#
loop_
_entity.id
_entity.type
_entity.pdbx_description
1 polymer ?
#
loop_
_entity_poly.entity_id
_entity_poly.type
_entity_poly.pdbx_seq_one_letter_code
_entity_poly.pdbx_strand_id
1 'polypeptide(L)'
;MPRSIEPDEVLSILAHIALPPTAPYHEWGVLDAIRSELERGGIPTKTDPFGQVHARVSAGGAKRALVFAAHTDHPAFEVIEASGKAGKARVLGGFRQRVFPPDVAVTVHGDAGCASFAAILTEPVADIEPLHNSTTVCRIDAEKPLAVGQFAVLDLPAADVAGDEIRMRAADDLAGCALIVSVLLALRGERAPHDVHAIFTRAEETGLYGARLAAEDGLLPRDAYVISVEASRALPGAEAGRGIVVRAGDLHNTFSNEAERYLRVARERLAERGIPTQRALLVGGTCEASSFVRLGWTATGIALPNINYHNAAADGGFAPEIVRLGDLLSGIALGVEAALAAGEDADESWWPDVRITPTVIRERLQRDRPKG
;
A
#
# COMPACT_ATOMS: atom_id res chain seq x y z
N MET A 1 19.47 -7.86 -17.88
CA MET A 1 18.12 -7.21 -17.89
C MET A 1 17.30 -7.91 -16.83
N PRO A 2 16.51 -7.20 -16.04
CA PRO A 2 15.66 -7.83 -15.04
C PRO A 2 14.73 -8.84 -15.70
N ARG A 3 14.40 -9.89 -14.93
CA ARG A 3 13.45 -10.90 -15.37
C ARG A 3 12.11 -10.22 -15.62
N SER A 4 11.52 -10.41 -16.78
CA SER A 4 10.11 -10.08 -17.00
C SER A 4 9.25 -10.98 -16.12
N ILE A 5 8.31 -10.41 -15.38
CA ILE A 5 7.27 -11.18 -14.69
C ILE A 5 6.03 -11.09 -15.58
N GLU A 6 5.54 -12.27 -15.99
CA GLU A 6 4.39 -12.33 -16.86
C GLU A 6 3.09 -12.01 -16.12
N PRO A 7 2.07 -11.45 -16.78
CA PRO A 7 0.80 -11.10 -16.15
C PRO A 7 0.16 -12.24 -15.36
N ASP A 8 0.19 -13.46 -15.87
CA ASP A 8 -0.37 -14.64 -15.20
C ASP A 8 0.37 -14.97 -13.90
N GLU A 9 1.68 -14.74 -13.85
CA GLU A 9 2.47 -14.92 -12.62
C GLU A 9 2.09 -13.86 -11.58
N VAL A 10 1.93 -12.60 -12.00
CA VAL A 10 1.46 -11.51 -11.13
C VAL A 10 0.09 -11.81 -10.54
N LEU A 11 -0.84 -12.27 -11.37
CA LEU A 11 -2.19 -12.66 -10.95
C LEU A 11 -2.17 -13.86 -10.00
N SER A 12 -1.27 -14.84 -10.21
CA SER A 12 -1.11 -15.98 -9.30
C SER A 12 -0.59 -15.54 -7.94
N ILE A 13 0.40 -14.63 -7.89
CA ILE A 13 0.93 -14.06 -6.65
C ILE A 13 -0.17 -13.29 -5.92
N LEU A 14 -0.90 -12.43 -6.63
CA LEU A 14 -2.00 -11.65 -6.08
C LEU A 14 -3.09 -12.54 -5.49
N ALA A 15 -3.53 -13.55 -6.23
CA ALA A 15 -4.57 -14.48 -5.78
C ALA A 15 -4.15 -15.23 -4.52
N HIS A 16 -2.89 -15.66 -4.42
CA HIS A 16 -2.37 -16.33 -3.23
C HIS A 16 -2.31 -15.40 -2.02
N ILE A 17 -1.84 -14.16 -2.18
CA ILE A 17 -1.77 -13.16 -1.11
C ILE A 17 -3.17 -12.73 -0.66
N ALA A 18 -4.12 -12.62 -1.57
CA ALA A 18 -5.48 -12.18 -1.29
C ALA A 18 -6.38 -13.28 -0.69
N LEU A 19 -6.01 -14.55 -0.85
CA LEU A 19 -6.84 -15.68 -0.41
C LEU A 19 -7.13 -15.68 1.10
N PRO A 20 -6.15 -15.48 2.00
CA PRO A 20 -6.43 -15.38 3.42
C PRO A 20 -7.26 -14.12 3.74
N PRO A 21 -8.22 -14.21 4.66
CA PRO A 21 -8.88 -13.03 5.20
C PRO A 21 -7.90 -12.22 6.03
N THR A 22 -8.10 -10.90 6.06
CA THR A 22 -7.27 -9.98 6.83
C THR A 22 -8.10 -8.91 7.52
N ALA A 23 -7.60 -8.44 8.64
CA ALA A 23 -8.11 -7.31 9.39
C ALA A 23 -6.93 -6.70 10.18
N PRO A 24 -7.03 -5.44 10.64
CA PRO A 24 -6.06 -4.90 11.59
C PRO A 24 -5.88 -5.85 12.78
N TYR A 25 -4.63 -6.16 13.11
CA TYR A 25 -4.19 -7.11 14.15
C TYR A 25 -4.35 -8.61 13.80
N HIS A 26 -5.02 -8.96 12.69
CA HIS A 26 -5.31 -10.33 12.25
C HIS A 26 -4.69 -10.65 10.87
N GLU A 27 -3.50 -10.12 10.58
CA GLU A 27 -2.86 -10.18 9.26
C GLU A 27 -2.04 -11.45 9.01
N TRP A 28 -1.96 -12.37 9.97
CA TRP A 28 -1.04 -13.52 9.96
C TRP A 28 -1.14 -14.37 8.68
N GLY A 29 -2.36 -14.62 8.20
CA GLY A 29 -2.57 -15.42 6.99
C GLY A 29 -1.98 -14.77 5.74
N VAL A 30 -2.13 -13.45 5.60
CA VAL A 30 -1.56 -12.66 4.49
C VAL A 30 -0.04 -12.61 4.61
N LEU A 31 0.50 -12.36 5.80
CA LEU A 31 1.95 -12.34 6.04
C LEU A 31 2.60 -13.69 5.73
N ASP A 32 1.93 -14.80 6.06
CA ASP A 32 2.40 -16.14 5.72
C ASP A 32 2.35 -16.41 4.22
N ALA A 33 1.33 -15.94 3.51
CA ALA A 33 1.25 -16.03 2.06
C ALA A 33 2.37 -15.24 1.37
N ILE A 34 2.62 -14.00 1.81
CA ILE A 34 3.72 -13.16 1.33
C ILE A 34 5.06 -13.85 1.56
N ARG A 35 5.30 -14.37 2.76
CA ARG A 35 6.52 -15.10 3.11
C ARG A 35 6.71 -16.30 2.19
N SER A 36 5.66 -17.07 1.98
CA SER A 36 5.68 -18.24 1.10
C SER A 36 6.04 -17.87 -0.34
N GLU A 37 5.49 -16.78 -0.89
CA GLU A 37 5.83 -16.31 -2.24
C GLU A 37 7.30 -15.92 -2.37
N LEU A 38 7.80 -15.15 -1.42
CA LEU A 38 9.19 -14.68 -1.42
C LEU A 38 10.18 -15.84 -1.25
N GLU A 39 9.92 -16.76 -0.30
CA GLU A 39 10.78 -17.92 -0.04
C GLU A 39 10.78 -18.91 -1.21
N ARG A 40 9.61 -19.16 -1.83
CA ARG A 40 9.52 -19.95 -3.08
C ARG A 40 10.33 -19.29 -4.20
N GLY A 41 10.33 -17.96 -4.25
CA GLY A 41 11.20 -17.18 -5.12
C GLY A 41 12.67 -17.17 -4.71
N GLY A 42 13.06 -17.77 -3.57
CA GLY A 42 14.43 -17.80 -3.04
C GLY A 42 14.88 -16.47 -2.44
N ILE A 43 13.95 -15.67 -1.96
CA ILE A 43 14.21 -14.42 -1.24
C ILE A 43 13.92 -14.69 0.26
N PRO A 44 14.94 -14.67 1.13
CA PRO A 44 14.74 -14.92 2.55
C PRO A 44 13.97 -13.78 3.20
N THR A 45 13.13 -14.15 4.18
CA THR A 45 12.33 -13.20 4.96
C THR A 45 12.78 -13.15 6.43
N LYS A 46 12.42 -12.08 7.11
CA LYS A 46 12.58 -11.90 8.55
C LYS A 46 11.29 -11.34 9.12
N THR A 47 10.98 -11.72 10.36
CA THR A 47 9.89 -11.12 11.12
C THR A 47 10.47 -10.23 12.20
N ASP A 48 9.95 -9.01 12.35
CA ASP A 48 10.34 -8.08 13.39
C ASP A 48 9.58 -8.32 14.71
N PRO A 49 9.89 -7.59 15.79
CA PRO A 49 9.20 -7.75 17.08
C PRO A 49 7.68 -7.47 17.06
N PHE A 50 7.19 -6.77 16.04
CA PHE A 50 5.77 -6.43 15.87
C PHE A 50 5.05 -7.40 14.91
N GLY A 51 5.76 -8.42 14.41
CA GLY A 51 5.21 -9.42 13.51
C GLY A 51 5.20 -9.02 12.04
N GLN A 52 5.76 -7.86 11.67
CA GLN A 52 5.87 -7.41 10.28
C GLN A 52 6.91 -8.24 9.53
N VAL A 53 6.70 -8.45 8.24
CA VAL A 53 7.61 -9.24 7.40
C VAL A 53 8.54 -8.33 6.62
N HIS A 54 9.82 -8.61 6.71
CA HIS A 54 10.88 -7.94 5.96
C HIS A 54 11.50 -8.87 4.94
N ALA A 55 11.83 -8.34 3.78
CA ALA A 55 12.60 -9.02 2.75
C ALA A 55 13.69 -8.10 2.19
N ARG A 56 14.72 -8.69 1.58
CA ARG A 56 15.82 -7.93 0.97
C ARG A 56 16.35 -8.66 -0.25
N VAL A 57 16.51 -7.92 -1.33
CA VAL A 57 17.33 -8.31 -2.47
C VAL A 57 18.62 -7.51 -2.39
N SER A 58 19.73 -8.18 -2.10
CA SER A 58 21.03 -7.54 -2.00
C SER A 58 21.67 -7.41 -3.38
N ALA A 59 22.13 -6.23 -3.68
CA ALA A 59 22.81 -5.93 -4.93
C ALA A 59 24.28 -5.64 -4.77
N GLY A 60 24.78 -5.59 -3.52
CA GLY A 60 26.15 -5.22 -3.21
C GLY A 60 26.48 -3.76 -3.52
N GLY A 61 25.48 -2.90 -3.64
CA GLY A 61 25.64 -1.49 -3.94
C GLY A 61 26.07 -0.66 -2.71
N ALA A 62 26.91 0.34 -2.92
CA ALA A 62 27.36 1.28 -1.89
C ALA A 62 26.43 2.47 -1.70
N LYS A 63 25.25 2.49 -2.36
CA LYS A 63 24.30 3.62 -2.33
C LYS A 63 23.21 3.41 -1.27
N ARG A 64 22.48 4.48 -0.93
CA ARG A 64 21.36 4.43 0.03
C ARG A 64 20.34 3.36 -0.36
N ALA A 65 19.90 2.58 0.61
CA ALA A 65 18.91 1.53 0.36
C ALA A 65 17.58 2.12 -0.15
N LEU A 66 16.89 1.35 -0.98
CA LEU A 66 15.52 1.62 -1.40
C LEU A 66 14.58 0.67 -0.64
N VAL A 67 13.58 1.21 0.03
CA VAL A 67 12.61 0.41 0.82
C VAL A 67 11.23 0.60 0.23
N PHE A 68 10.57 -0.49 -0.13
CA PHE A 68 9.15 -0.51 -0.44
C PHE A 68 8.37 -0.92 0.82
N ALA A 69 7.30 -0.19 1.13
CA ALA A 69 6.40 -0.49 2.25
C ALA A 69 4.96 -0.64 1.75
N ALA A 70 4.25 -1.64 2.21
CA ALA A 70 2.82 -1.88 1.95
C ALA A 70 2.18 -2.52 3.17
N HIS A 71 0.92 -2.20 3.45
CA HIS A 71 0.22 -2.78 4.57
C HIS A 71 -0.54 -4.07 4.21
N THR A 72 -0.82 -4.87 5.23
CA THR A 72 -1.39 -6.22 5.06
C THR A 72 -2.79 -6.36 5.67
N ASP A 73 -3.25 -5.33 6.36
CA ASP A 73 -4.61 -5.24 6.90
C ASP A 73 -5.58 -4.57 5.92
N HIS A 74 -6.86 -4.64 6.24
CA HIS A 74 -7.95 -3.97 5.53
C HIS A 74 -9.10 -3.73 6.52
N PRO A 75 -9.97 -2.71 6.33
CA PRO A 75 -11.09 -2.48 7.21
C PRO A 75 -11.96 -3.73 7.41
N ALA A 76 -12.27 -4.04 8.65
CA ALA A 76 -12.97 -5.25 9.05
C ALA A 76 -13.69 -5.09 10.40
N PHE A 77 -14.05 -6.19 11.03
CA PHE A 77 -14.80 -6.18 12.29
C PHE A 77 -14.18 -7.18 13.28
N GLU A 78 -14.11 -6.81 14.55
CA GLU A 78 -13.65 -7.67 15.63
C GLU A 78 -14.78 -7.96 16.62
N VAL A 79 -15.01 -9.22 16.93
CA VAL A 79 -16.02 -9.62 17.92
C VAL A 79 -15.54 -9.26 19.32
N ILE A 80 -16.24 -8.32 19.97
CA ILE A 80 -15.90 -7.81 21.32
C ILE A 80 -16.82 -8.31 22.41
N GLU A 81 -18.03 -8.75 22.07
CA GLU A 81 -18.99 -9.41 22.95
C GLU A 81 -19.63 -10.58 22.23
N ALA A 82 -19.82 -11.70 22.92
CA ALA A 82 -20.43 -12.91 22.38
C ALA A 82 -21.41 -13.53 23.36
N SER A 83 -22.60 -13.88 22.88
CA SER A 83 -23.64 -14.60 23.62
C SER A 83 -24.29 -15.64 22.70
N GLY A 84 -23.73 -16.85 22.66
CA GLY A 84 -24.12 -17.87 21.70
C GLY A 84 -23.85 -17.44 20.28
N LYS A 85 -24.88 -17.34 19.46
CA LYS A 85 -24.76 -16.95 18.04
C LYS A 85 -24.90 -15.43 17.80
N ALA A 86 -25.23 -14.66 18.81
CA ALA A 86 -25.34 -13.21 18.75
C ALA A 86 -24.18 -12.54 19.50
N GLY A 87 -23.84 -11.33 19.09
CA GLY A 87 -22.76 -10.58 19.72
C GLY A 87 -22.69 -9.12 19.27
N LYS A 88 -21.56 -8.50 19.61
CA LYS A 88 -21.19 -7.18 19.11
C LYS A 88 -19.82 -7.25 18.45
N ALA A 89 -19.68 -6.57 17.34
CA ALA A 89 -18.45 -6.45 16.61
C ALA A 89 -18.05 -4.98 16.48
N ARG A 90 -16.79 -4.69 16.84
CA ARG A 90 -16.18 -3.37 16.65
C ARG A 90 -15.70 -3.26 15.22
N VAL A 91 -15.93 -2.14 14.59
CA VAL A 91 -15.31 -1.78 13.31
C VAL A 91 -13.82 -1.53 13.54
N LEU A 92 -12.96 -2.17 12.78
CA LEU A 92 -11.53 -1.90 12.71
C LEU A 92 -11.23 -1.20 11.40
N GLY A 93 -10.52 -0.07 11.46
CA GLY A 93 -10.24 0.76 10.27
C GLY A 93 -11.40 1.66 9.88
N GLY A 94 -11.28 2.28 8.72
CA GLY A 94 -12.16 3.33 8.27
C GLY A 94 -13.04 2.96 7.07
N PHE A 95 -14.20 2.34 7.27
CA PHE A 95 -15.20 2.30 6.21
C PHE A 95 -15.71 3.70 5.88
N ARG A 96 -15.93 3.99 4.61
CA ARG A 96 -16.40 5.31 4.17
C ARG A 96 -17.89 5.53 4.38
N GLN A 97 -18.65 4.45 4.51
CA GLN A 97 -20.08 4.48 4.84
C GLN A 97 -20.24 4.92 6.29
N ARG A 98 -20.84 6.09 6.51
CA ARG A 98 -21.20 6.56 7.85
C ARG A 98 -22.40 5.80 8.43
N VAL A 99 -23.20 5.23 7.57
CA VAL A 99 -24.35 4.41 7.92
C VAL A 99 -24.20 3.10 7.13
N PHE A 100 -24.09 1.99 7.84
CA PHE A 100 -24.09 0.69 7.20
C PHE A 100 -25.49 0.36 6.66
N PRO A 101 -25.58 -0.26 5.48
CA PRO A 101 -26.83 -0.83 5.03
C PRO A 101 -27.30 -1.90 6.04
N PRO A 102 -28.60 -2.17 6.16
CA PRO A 102 -29.07 -3.28 6.96
C PRO A 102 -28.54 -4.61 6.35
N ASP A 103 -28.31 -5.60 7.23
CA ASP A 103 -28.00 -6.98 6.85
C ASP A 103 -26.72 -7.14 5.98
N VAL A 104 -25.61 -6.59 6.45
CA VAL A 104 -24.30 -6.73 5.78
C VAL A 104 -23.78 -8.16 5.96
N ALA A 105 -23.66 -8.90 4.87
CA ALA A 105 -23.10 -10.23 4.88
C ALA A 105 -21.58 -10.19 5.17
N VAL A 106 -21.14 -11.00 6.16
CA VAL A 106 -19.75 -11.15 6.54
C VAL A 106 -19.41 -12.61 6.78
N THR A 107 -18.13 -12.93 6.69
CA THR A 107 -17.61 -14.22 7.08
C THR A 107 -16.75 -14.06 8.34
N VAL A 108 -17.08 -14.81 9.40
CA VAL A 108 -16.34 -14.81 10.67
C VAL A 108 -15.20 -15.81 10.61
N HIS A 109 -14.05 -15.39 11.08
CA HIS A 109 -12.84 -16.18 11.18
C HIS A 109 -12.34 -16.21 12.63
N GLY A 110 -11.78 -17.33 13.05
CA GLY A 110 -11.12 -17.50 14.34
C GLY A 110 -9.63 -17.71 14.17
N ASP A 111 -8.98 -18.05 15.28
CA ASP A 111 -7.58 -18.46 15.28
C ASP A 111 -7.33 -19.67 14.35
N ALA A 112 -6.06 -19.89 14.01
CA ALA A 112 -5.63 -20.96 13.12
C ALA A 112 -6.26 -22.32 13.49
N GLY A 113 -7.10 -22.86 12.59
CA GLY A 113 -7.81 -24.12 12.77
C GLY A 113 -9.31 -24.00 13.03
N CYS A 114 -9.85 -22.81 13.29
CA CYS A 114 -11.30 -22.59 13.35
C CYS A 114 -11.89 -22.47 11.95
N ALA A 115 -12.90 -23.29 11.66
CA ALA A 115 -13.63 -23.16 10.40
C ALA A 115 -14.41 -21.84 10.37
N SER A 116 -14.26 -21.09 9.28
CA SER A 116 -15.05 -19.88 9.02
C SER A 116 -16.55 -20.19 8.90
N PHE A 117 -17.38 -19.19 9.16
CA PHE A 117 -18.85 -19.30 9.05
C PHE A 117 -19.47 -17.94 8.75
N ALA A 118 -20.65 -17.98 8.12
CA ALA A 118 -21.39 -16.79 7.77
C ALA A 118 -22.01 -16.11 8.99
N ALA A 119 -22.10 -14.77 8.90
CA ALA A 119 -22.78 -13.93 9.86
C ALA A 119 -23.36 -12.68 9.14
N ILE A 120 -24.23 -11.97 9.82
CA ILE A 120 -24.83 -10.72 9.36
C ILE A 120 -24.55 -9.63 10.38
N LEU A 121 -24.06 -8.49 9.89
CA LEU A 121 -23.96 -7.27 10.69
C LEU A 121 -25.21 -6.44 10.47
N THR A 122 -25.72 -5.91 11.55
CA THR A 122 -26.82 -4.95 11.53
C THR A 122 -26.33 -3.56 11.97
N GLU A 123 -27.24 -2.58 11.97
CA GLU A 123 -26.96 -1.19 12.28
C GLU A 123 -26.03 -0.99 13.48
N PRO A 124 -25.21 0.09 13.48
CA PRO A 124 -24.42 0.48 14.64
C PRO A 124 -25.30 0.63 15.88
N VAL A 125 -24.88 0.05 16.99
CA VAL A 125 -25.66 0.01 18.24
C VAL A 125 -25.12 0.92 19.32
N ALA A 126 -23.87 1.31 19.27
CA ALA A 126 -23.24 2.22 20.21
C ALA A 126 -21.91 2.75 19.70
N ASP A 127 -21.56 3.95 20.19
CA ASP A 127 -20.18 4.40 20.22
C ASP A 127 -19.56 3.94 21.54
N ILE A 128 -18.37 3.40 21.49
CA ILE A 128 -17.59 2.99 22.65
C ILE A 128 -16.33 3.86 22.73
N GLU A 129 -15.59 3.76 23.84
CA GLU A 129 -14.28 4.38 23.91
C GLU A 129 -13.45 3.97 22.68
N PRO A 130 -12.86 4.96 21.97
CA PRO A 130 -12.12 4.66 20.76
C PRO A 130 -10.95 3.73 21.07
N LEU A 131 -10.94 2.58 20.41
CA LEU A 131 -9.71 1.87 20.19
C LEU A 131 -9.17 2.38 18.86
N HIS A 132 -8.10 3.17 18.91
CA HIS A 132 -7.57 3.87 17.75
C HIS A 132 -8.56 4.91 17.18
N ASN A 133 -8.96 4.79 15.94
CA ASN A 133 -9.86 5.73 15.28
C ASN A 133 -11.30 5.22 15.16
N SER A 134 -11.60 4.03 15.72
CA SER A 134 -12.92 3.44 15.59
C SER A 134 -13.71 3.47 16.90
N THR A 135 -14.88 4.08 16.84
CA THR A 135 -15.87 4.11 17.92
C THR A 135 -17.09 3.27 17.60
N THR A 136 -17.22 2.78 16.37
CA THR A 136 -18.43 2.14 15.87
C THR A 136 -18.50 0.68 16.28
N VAL A 137 -19.62 0.27 16.84
CA VAL A 137 -19.96 -1.11 17.18
C VAL A 137 -21.25 -1.51 16.50
N CYS A 138 -21.24 -2.64 15.80
CA CYS A 138 -22.41 -3.23 15.18
C CYS A 138 -22.87 -4.48 15.95
N ARG A 139 -24.13 -4.84 15.80
CA ARG A 139 -24.59 -6.19 16.15
C ARG A 139 -24.08 -7.18 15.11
N ILE A 140 -23.80 -8.40 15.58
CA ILE A 140 -23.45 -9.53 14.71
C ILE A 140 -24.28 -10.74 15.11
N ASP A 141 -24.94 -11.36 14.13
CA ASP A 141 -25.70 -12.59 14.26
C ASP A 141 -25.11 -13.65 13.32
N ALA A 142 -24.71 -14.79 13.86
CA ALA A 142 -23.89 -15.78 13.17
C ALA A 142 -24.57 -17.16 13.09
N GLU A 143 -24.17 -17.96 12.13
CA GLU A 143 -24.65 -19.35 12.00
C GLU A 143 -24.12 -20.28 13.12
N LYS A 144 -22.95 -19.96 13.67
CA LYS A 144 -22.32 -20.73 14.75
C LYS A 144 -22.06 -19.83 15.97
N PRO A 145 -21.80 -20.41 17.15
CA PRO A 145 -21.44 -19.65 18.32
C PRO A 145 -20.21 -18.78 18.07
N LEU A 146 -20.31 -17.52 18.48
CA LEU A 146 -19.24 -16.53 18.43
C LEU A 146 -18.31 -16.68 19.64
N ALA A 147 -17.08 -16.21 19.47
CA ALA A 147 -16.11 -16.01 20.54
C ALA A 147 -15.48 -14.61 20.42
N VAL A 148 -15.21 -13.99 21.56
CA VAL A 148 -14.47 -12.73 21.61
C VAL A 148 -13.07 -12.92 21.04
N GLY A 149 -12.61 -11.96 20.24
CA GLY A 149 -11.34 -11.99 19.53
C GLY A 149 -11.42 -12.63 18.13
N GLN A 150 -12.54 -13.20 17.73
CA GLN A 150 -12.77 -13.53 16.32
C GLN A 150 -12.90 -12.25 15.51
N PHE A 151 -12.56 -12.31 14.22
CA PHE A 151 -12.76 -11.19 13.31
C PHE A 151 -13.68 -11.58 12.16
N ALA A 152 -14.33 -10.61 11.56
CA ALA A 152 -15.21 -10.80 10.43
C ALA A 152 -14.82 -9.85 9.29
N VAL A 153 -14.86 -10.37 8.08
CA VAL A 153 -14.61 -9.62 6.85
C VAL A 153 -15.85 -9.61 5.99
N LEU A 154 -16.01 -8.59 5.15
CA LEU A 154 -17.08 -8.53 4.17
C LEU A 154 -17.09 -9.79 3.29
N ASP A 155 -18.27 -10.36 3.04
CA ASP A 155 -18.45 -11.51 2.16
C ASP A 155 -18.32 -11.09 0.68
N LEU A 156 -17.10 -10.77 0.31
CA LEU A 156 -16.69 -10.32 -1.02
C LEU A 156 -15.58 -11.23 -1.56
N PRO A 157 -15.39 -11.32 -2.88
CA PRO A 157 -14.36 -12.16 -3.47
C PRO A 157 -12.96 -11.74 -2.99
N ALA A 158 -12.12 -12.72 -2.70
CA ALA A 158 -10.71 -12.48 -2.36
C ALA A 158 -9.99 -11.80 -3.52
N ALA A 159 -10.09 -12.38 -4.71
CA ALA A 159 -9.70 -11.80 -5.98
C ALA A 159 -10.51 -12.45 -7.11
N ASP A 160 -11.13 -11.64 -7.96
CA ASP A 160 -11.86 -12.04 -9.16
C ASP A 160 -11.39 -11.20 -10.33
N VAL A 161 -10.93 -11.85 -11.40
CA VAL A 161 -10.30 -11.18 -12.55
C VAL A 161 -11.20 -11.27 -13.75
N ALA A 162 -11.59 -10.14 -14.31
CA ALA A 162 -12.43 -10.04 -15.51
C ALA A 162 -11.78 -9.05 -16.52
N GLY A 163 -11.03 -9.57 -17.45
CA GLY A 163 -10.23 -8.77 -18.40
C GLY A 163 -9.17 -7.97 -17.67
N ASP A 164 -9.24 -6.63 -17.73
CA ASP A 164 -8.32 -5.73 -17.04
C ASP A 164 -8.77 -5.38 -15.60
N GLU A 165 -9.98 -5.77 -15.20
CA GLU A 165 -10.49 -5.52 -13.86
C GLU A 165 -10.10 -6.63 -12.90
N ILE A 166 -9.54 -6.24 -11.75
CA ILE A 166 -9.29 -7.10 -10.60
C ILE A 166 -10.19 -6.62 -9.47
N ARG A 167 -11.17 -7.44 -9.10
CA ARG A 167 -12.17 -7.16 -8.06
C ARG A 167 -11.77 -7.90 -6.80
N MET A 168 -11.55 -7.16 -5.71
CA MET A 168 -11.01 -7.72 -4.46
C MET A 168 -11.79 -7.22 -3.26
N ARG A 169 -11.84 -8.07 -2.22
CA ARG A 169 -12.28 -7.65 -0.90
C ARG A 169 -11.34 -6.59 -0.31
N ALA A 170 -10.02 -6.74 -0.55
CA ALA A 170 -8.96 -5.95 0.05
C ALA A 170 -7.87 -5.65 -1.00
N ALA A 171 -8.20 -4.85 -2.05
CA ALA A 171 -7.18 -4.39 -2.98
C ALA A 171 -6.22 -3.42 -2.28
N ASP A 172 -6.73 -2.64 -1.37
CA ASP A 172 -6.03 -1.81 -0.41
C ASP A 172 -5.66 -2.65 0.83
N ASP A 173 -4.39 -3.08 1.05
CA ASP A 173 -3.28 -2.86 0.12
C ASP A 173 -2.64 -4.19 -0.32
N LEU A 174 -3.43 -5.26 -0.44
CA LEU A 174 -2.92 -6.56 -0.89
C LEU A 174 -2.45 -6.52 -2.36
N ALA A 175 -2.98 -5.59 -3.16
CA ALA A 175 -2.48 -5.34 -4.50
C ALA A 175 -1.09 -4.67 -4.47
N GLY A 176 -0.84 -3.76 -3.55
CA GLY A 176 0.47 -3.19 -3.28
C GLY A 176 1.47 -4.22 -2.75
N CYS A 177 1.02 -5.12 -1.87
CA CYS A 177 1.84 -6.25 -1.42
C CYS A 177 2.28 -7.13 -2.60
N ALA A 178 1.36 -7.49 -3.50
CA ALA A 178 1.66 -8.29 -4.69
C ALA A 178 2.59 -7.55 -5.65
N LEU A 179 2.44 -6.23 -5.80
CA LEU A 179 3.35 -5.37 -6.55
C LEU A 179 4.77 -5.48 -6.00
N ILE A 180 4.95 -5.30 -4.69
CA ILE A 180 6.27 -5.35 -4.04
C ILE A 180 6.90 -6.74 -4.19
N VAL A 181 6.15 -7.81 -3.93
CA VAL A 181 6.64 -9.19 -4.11
C VAL A 181 7.14 -9.39 -5.55
N SER A 182 6.35 -8.95 -6.54
CA SER A 182 6.71 -9.05 -7.96
C SER A 182 7.98 -8.23 -8.28
N VAL A 183 8.13 -7.02 -7.75
CA VAL A 183 9.35 -6.20 -7.92
C VAL A 183 10.58 -6.93 -7.37
N LEU A 184 10.49 -7.49 -6.17
CA LEU A 184 11.60 -8.21 -5.56
C LEU A 184 11.98 -9.46 -6.36
N LEU A 185 10.99 -10.22 -6.85
CA LEU A 185 11.22 -11.40 -7.70
C LEU A 185 11.87 -11.03 -9.03
N ALA A 186 11.47 -9.91 -9.66
CA ALA A 186 12.08 -9.40 -10.89
C ALA A 186 13.53 -8.98 -10.69
N LEU A 187 13.86 -8.43 -9.52
CA LEU A 187 15.21 -7.96 -9.18
C LEU A 187 16.13 -9.08 -8.67
N ARG A 188 15.61 -10.27 -8.41
CA ARG A 188 16.41 -11.39 -7.90
C ARG A 188 17.52 -11.75 -8.85
N GLY A 189 18.76 -11.71 -8.37
CA GLY A 189 19.96 -12.03 -9.16
C GLY A 189 20.45 -10.90 -10.07
N GLU A 190 19.74 -9.80 -10.13
CA GLU A 190 20.18 -8.59 -10.82
C GLU A 190 21.16 -7.78 -9.96
N ARG A 191 22.09 -7.11 -10.64
CA ARG A 191 22.97 -6.13 -9.99
C ARG A 191 22.30 -4.76 -9.98
N ALA A 192 21.38 -4.57 -9.04
CA ALA A 192 20.86 -3.23 -8.78
C ALA A 192 21.92 -2.41 -8.04
N PRO A 193 22.01 -1.09 -8.24
CA PRO A 193 23.01 -0.25 -7.56
C PRO A 193 22.73 -0.03 -6.07
N HIS A 194 21.57 -0.43 -5.60
CA HIS A 194 21.13 -0.36 -4.21
C HIS A 194 20.71 -1.70 -3.66
N ASP A 195 20.79 -1.83 -2.34
CA ASP A 195 19.99 -2.83 -1.65
C ASP A 195 18.53 -2.43 -1.71
N VAL A 196 17.69 -3.34 -2.17
CA VAL A 196 16.24 -3.17 -2.21
C VAL A 196 15.63 -3.96 -1.08
N HIS A 197 14.93 -3.25 -0.20
CA HIS A 197 14.22 -3.81 0.93
C HIS A 197 12.72 -3.74 0.71
N ALA A 198 11.99 -4.63 1.37
CA ALA A 198 10.55 -4.51 1.55
C ALA A 198 10.20 -4.68 3.02
N ILE A 199 9.16 -3.99 3.44
CA ILE A 199 8.46 -4.20 4.71
C ILE A 199 6.98 -4.34 4.41
N PHE A 200 6.37 -5.40 4.95
CA PHE A 200 4.93 -5.64 4.90
C PHE A 200 4.39 -5.37 6.29
N THR A 201 3.72 -4.23 6.42
CA THR A 201 3.32 -3.64 7.69
C THR A 201 1.98 -4.14 8.18
N ARG A 202 1.65 -3.82 9.43
CA ARG A 202 0.42 -4.22 10.11
C ARG A 202 -0.31 -3.01 10.69
N ALA A 203 -1.61 -3.13 10.83
CA ALA A 203 -2.46 -2.13 11.49
C ALA A 203 -2.31 -0.70 10.93
N GLU A 204 -2.25 -0.60 9.59
CA GLU A 204 -2.24 0.68 8.88
C GLU A 204 -3.58 1.39 9.05
N GLU A 205 -4.67 0.68 8.78
CA GLU A 205 -6.05 1.16 8.72
C GLU A 205 -6.56 1.72 10.05
N THR A 206 -5.91 1.38 11.13
CA THR A 206 -6.23 1.88 12.48
C THR A 206 -5.33 3.03 12.92
N GLY A 207 -4.39 3.49 12.10
CA GLY A 207 -3.58 4.67 12.40
C GLY A 207 -2.11 4.56 12.00
N LEU A 208 -1.79 3.89 10.91
CA LEU A 208 -0.44 3.76 10.34
C LEU A 208 0.57 3.13 11.30
N TYR A 209 0.10 2.25 12.23
CA TYR A 209 0.93 1.81 13.36
C TYR A 209 2.15 1.01 12.95
N GLY A 210 2.04 0.12 11.96
CA GLY A 210 3.16 -0.65 11.48
C GLY A 210 4.31 0.21 10.96
N ALA A 211 4.00 1.17 10.09
CA ALA A 211 4.99 2.12 9.55
C ALA A 211 5.57 3.02 10.64
N ARG A 212 4.75 3.47 11.61
CA ARG A 212 5.21 4.26 12.75
C ARG A 212 6.24 3.51 13.58
N LEU A 213 5.92 2.28 13.98
CA LEU A 213 6.82 1.43 14.76
C LEU A 213 8.11 1.12 13.99
N ALA A 214 8.02 0.86 12.68
CA ALA A 214 9.20 0.64 11.84
C ALA A 214 10.11 1.86 11.80
N ALA A 215 9.54 3.06 11.76
CA ALA A 215 10.29 4.31 11.74
C ALA A 215 10.84 4.70 13.12
N GLU A 216 10.06 4.57 14.18
CA GLU A 216 10.43 4.92 15.56
C GLU A 216 11.55 4.03 16.08
N ASP A 217 11.45 2.71 15.86
CA ASP A 217 12.42 1.73 16.36
C ASP A 217 13.62 1.52 15.41
N GLY A 218 13.63 2.21 14.26
CA GLY A 218 14.73 2.13 13.30
C GLY A 218 14.90 0.74 12.69
N LEU A 219 13.79 0.07 12.36
CA LEU A 219 13.80 -1.29 11.80
C LEU A 219 14.28 -1.36 10.35
N LEU A 220 14.42 -0.21 9.70
CA LEU A 220 14.88 -0.04 8.33
C LEU A 220 16.26 0.64 8.31
N PRO A 221 17.03 0.54 7.20
CA PRO A 221 18.27 1.31 7.05
C PRO A 221 18.01 2.81 7.20
N ARG A 222 18.69 3.46 8.13
CA ARG A 222 18.42 4.85 8.58
C ARG A 222 18.40 5.90 7.49
N ASP A 223 19.21 5.73 6.47
CA ASP A 223 19.38 6.63 5.35
C ASP A 223 18.62 6.17 4.09
N ALA A 224 17.74 5.18 4.22
CA ALA A 224 16.98 4.66 3.10
C ALA A 224 16.02 5.71 2.51
N TYR A 225 15.75 5.55 1.22
CA TYR A 225 14.56 6.13 0.59
C TYR A 225 13.39 5.17 0.74
N VAL A 226 12.30 5.64 1.34
CA VAL A 226 11.10 4.82 1.53
C VAL A 226 10.06 5.17 0.48
N ILE A 227 9.52 4.16 -0.18
CA ILE A 227 8.42 4.26 -1.14
C ILE A 227 7.24 3.48 -0.54
N SER A 228 6.25 4.19 -0.01
CA SER A 228 4.97 3.58 0.37
C SER A 228 4.21 3.20 -0.89
N VAL A 229 3.76 1.97 -0.95
CA VAL A 229 2.88 1.46 -2.01
C VAL A 229 1.47 1.39 -1.42
N GLU A 230 0.47 1.69 -2.22
CA GLU A 230 -0.91 1.79 -1.78
C GLU A 230 -1.89 1.47 -2.91
N ALA A 231 -3.12 1.12 -2.58
CA ALA A 231 -4.23 1.12 -3.52
C ALA A 231 -5.22 2.24 -3.15
N SER A 232 -4.90 3.46 -3.54
CA SER A 232 -5.59 4.67 -3.12
C SER A 232 -6.78 5.01 -4.01
N ARG A 233 -7.76 5.67 -3.42
CA ARG A 233 -8.97 6.12 -4.14
C ARG A 233 -8.63 6.80 -5.46
N ALA A 234 -9.27 6.33 -6.54
CA ALA A 234 -9.23 6.97 -7.84
C ALA A 234 -9.84 8.39 -7.77
N LEU A 235 -9.11 9.37 -8.25
CA LEU A 235 -9.46 10.80 -8.21
C LEU A 235 -9.14 11.44 -9.58
N PRO A 236 -9.69 12.62 -9.90
CA PRO A 236 -9.24 13.37 -11.06
C PRO A 236 -7.73 13.60 -11.03
N GLY A 237 -7.03 13.20 -12.11
CA GLY A 237 -5.56 13.21 -12.20
C GLY A 237 -4.87 11.95 -11.62
N ALA A 238 -5.66 10.98 -11.14
CA ALA A 238 -5.23 9.67 -10.68
C ALA A 238 -6.30 8.63 -11.05
N GLU A 239 -6.53 8.48 -12.36
CA GLU A 239 -7.61 7.66 -12.90
C GLU A 239 -7.17 6.21 -13.07
N ALA A 240 -8.10 5.28 -12.82
CA ALA A 240 -7.92 3.85 -13.07
C ALA A 240 -7.75 3.56 -14.59
N GLY A 241 -6.81 2.69 -14.93
CA GLY A 241 -6.46 2.35 -16.31
C GLY A 241 -5.53 3.34 -17.00
N ARG A 242 -4.98 4.30 -16.27
CA ARG A 242 -4.01 5.28 -16.78
C ARG A 242 -2.58 5.07 -16.26
N GLY A 243 -2.34 3.91 -15.65
CA GLY A 243 -1.07 3.52 -15.05
C GLY A 243 -0.92 3.94 -13.59
N ILE A 244 0.10 3.41 -12.95
CA ILE A 244 0.45 3.69 -11.56
C ILE A 244 0.63 5.20 -11.31
N VAL A 245 0.24 5.68 -10.14
CA VAL A 245 0.39 7.07 -9.72
C VAL A 245 1.60 7.25 -8.84
N VAL A 246 2.55 8.12 -9.19
CA VAL A 246 3.55 8.64 -8.26
C VAL A 246 2.89 9.71 -7.40
N ARG A 247 2.96 9.55 -6.07
CA ARG A 247 2.31 10.43 -5.11
C ARG A 247 3.24 11.59 -4.74
N ALA A 248 2.84 12.80 -5.05
CA ALA A 248 3.53 14.01 -4.59
C ALA A 248 3.24 14.34 -3.12
N GLY A 249 2.27 13.67 -2.53
CA GLY A 249 1.81 13.84 -1.17
C GLY A 249 0.45 13.20 -0.94
N ASP A 250 -0.06 13.33 0.28
CA ASP A 250 -1.37 12.89 0.71
C ASP A 250 -2.20 14.02 1.33
N LEU A 251 -3.25 13.69 2.09
CA LEU A 251 -4.13 14.67 2.73
C LEU A 251 -3.36 15.62 3.69
N HIS A 252 -2.32 15.13 4.34
CA HIS A 252 -1.66 15.84 5.44
C HIS A 252 -0.23 16.28 5.14
N ASN A 253 0.46 15.64 4.19
CA ASN A 253 1.87 15.90 3.92
C ASN A 253 2.17 15.94 2.42
N THR A 254 3.11 16.80 2.04
CA THR A 254 3.85 16.67 0.78
C THR A 254 5.05 15.77 1.03
N PHE A 255 5.40 14.96 0.04
CA PHE A 255 6.47 13.99 0.16
C PHE A 255 7.82 14.53 -0.31
N SER A 256 8.87 13.79 -0.05
CA SER A 256 10.23 14.20 -0.38
C SER A 256 10.49 14.13 -1.87
N ASN A 257 10.83 15.27 -2.48
CA ASN A 257 11.33 15.31 -3.86
C ASN A 257 12.62 14.49 -4.03
N GLU A 258 13.41 14.38 -2.97
CA GLU A 258 14.63 13.58 -2.97
C GLU A 258 14.31 12.07 -3.07
N ALA A 259 13.30 11.58 -2.33
CA ALA A 259 12.86 10.20 -2.44
C ALA A 259 12.19 9.90 -3.80
N GLU A 260 11.56 10.90 -4.42
CA GLU A 260 10.90 10.74 -5.73
C GLU A 260 11.90 10.66 -6.91
N ARG A 261 13.16 11.02 -6.71
CA ARG A 261 14.16 11.13 -7.80
C ARG A 261 14.23 9.88 -8.70
N TYR A 262 14.25 8.70 -8.10
CA TYR A 262 14.36 7.45 -8.84
C TYR A 262 13.06 7.08 -9.57
N LEU A 263 11.92 7.38 -8.95
CA LEU A 263 10.62 7.24 -9.61
C LEU A 263 10.48 8.15 -10.82
N ARG A 264 11.09 9.34 -10.79
CA ARG A 264 11.09 10.27 -11.94
C ARG A 264 11.86 9.69 -13.11
N VAL A 265 13.11 9.22 -12.88
CA VAL A 265 13.90 8.56 -13.93
C VAL A 265 13.18 7.31 -14.47
N ALA A 266 12.60 6.52 -13.57
CA ALA A 266 11.83 5.34 -13.97
C ALA A 266 10.65 5.72 -14.86
N ARG A 267 9.90 6.77 -14.52
CA ARG A 267 8.78 7.27 -15.34
C ARG A 267 9.21 7.69 -16.74
N GLU A 268 10.34 8.38 -16.87
CA GLU A 268 10.89 8.78 -18.16
C GLU A 268 11.20 7.56 -19.03
N ARG A 269 11.88 6.54 -18.48
CA ARG A 269 12.17 5.28 -19.16
C ARG A 269 10.90 4.50 -19.56
N LEU A 270 9.89 4.51 -18.68
CA LEU A 270 8.60 3.86 -18.98
C LEU A 270 7.86 4.60 -20.09
N ALA A 271 7.90 5.93 -20.10
CA ALA A 271 7.29 6.75 -21.16
C ALA A 271 7.92 6.46 -22.55
N GLU A 272 9.24 6.30 -22.62
CA GLU A 272 9.94 5.88 -23.85
C GLU A 272 9.47 4.50 -24.35
N ARG A 273 9.02 3.64 -23.44
CA ARG A 273 8.49 2.30 -23.74
C ARG A 273 6.97 2.29 -23.94
N GLY A 274 6.31 3.44 -23.88
CA GLY A 274 4.85 3.57 -24.02
C GLY A 274 4.06 3.02 -22.82
N ILE A 275 4.70 2.83 -21.64
CA ILE A 275 4.06 2.37 -20.42
C ILE A 275 3.53 3.59 -19.64
N PRO A 276 2.21 3.70 -19.43
CA PRO A 276 1.63 4.88 -18.81
C PRO A 276 1.92 4.95 -17.30
N THR A 277 2.16 6.16 -16.81
CA THR A 277 2.27 6.49 -15.39
C THR A 277 1.67 7.86 -15.14
N GLN A 278 1.19 8.08 -13.93
CA GLN A 278 0.61 9.34 -13.50
C GLN A 278 1.45 9.97 -12.37
N ARG A 279 1.23 11.24 -12.08
CA ARG A 279 1.78 11.92 -10.90
C ARG A 279 0.73 12.87 -10.33
N ALA A 280 0.36 12.69 -9.06
CA ALA A 280 -0.69 13.47 -8.44
C ALA A 280 -0.45 13.70 -6.94
N LEU A 281 -1.07 14.74 -6.39
CA LEU A 281 -1.29 14.92 -4.96
C LEU A 281 -2.61 14.22 -4.61
N LEU A 282 -2.57 13.17 -3.78
CA LEU A 282 -3.73 12.35 -3.44
C LEU A 282 -4.32 12.77 -2.09
N VAL A 283 -5.27 13.69 -2.12
CA VAL A 283 -5.90 14.25 -0.90
C VAL A 283 -7.09 13.42 -0.37
N GLY A 284 -7.24 12.17 -0.82
CA GLY A 284 -8.35 11.30 -0.43
C GLY A 284 -8.17 10.60 0.93
N GLY A 285 -6.97 10.57 1.46
CA GLY A 285 -6.59 9.91 2.72
C GLY A 285 -5.11 10.15 3.03
N THR A 286 -4.63 9.51 4.09
CA THR A 286 -3.23 9.54 4.52
C THR A 286 -2.65 8.14 4.35
N CYS A 287 -1.38 8.02 3.99
CA CYS A 287 -0.70 6.74 3.82
C CYS A 287 0.55 6.62 4.69
N GLU A 288 1.18 5.46 4.70
CA GLU A 288 2.36 5.15 5.49
C GLU A 288 3.54 6.10 5.22
N ALA A 289 3.70 6.65 4.00
CA ALA A 289 4.72 7.66 3.70
C ALA A 289 4.65 8.85 4.64
N SER A 290 3.45 9.25 5.08
CA SER A 290 3.25 10.33 6.05
C SER A 290 3.85 10.01 7.43
N SER A 291 3.76 8.78 7.89
CA SER A 291 4.42 8.34 9.14
C SER A 291 5.93 8.47 9.03
N PHE A 292 6.50 7.96 7.94
CA PHE A 292 7.94 8.07 7.70
C PHE A 292 8.40 9.53 7.61
N VAL A 293 7.72 10.37 6.84
CA VAL A 293 8.08 11.81 6.71
C VAL A 293 8.02 12.53 8.05
N ARG A 294 6.97 12.30 8.85
CA ARG A 294 6.81 12.94 10.17
C ARG A 294 7.87 12.52 11.18
N LEU A 295 8.42 11.33 11.03
CA LEU A 295 9.49 10.80 11.87
C LEU A 295 10.89 11.08 11.29
N GLY A 296 10.98 11.95 10.29
CA GLY A 296 12.25 12.45 9.75
C GLY A 296 12.90 11.55 8.70
N TRP A 297 12.15 10.61 8.13
CA TRP A 297 12.61 9.76 7.04
C TRP A 297 12.39 10.44 5.68
N THR A 298 13.24 10.09 4.72
CA THR A 298 13.10 10.53 3.33
C THR A 298 12.15 9.58 2.61
N ALA A 299 10.88 9.98 2.46
CA ALA A 299 9.84 9.10 1.92
C ALA A 299 9.01 9.74 0.82
N THR A 300 8.50 8.90 -0.06
CA THR A 300 7.51 9.20 -1.11
C THR A 300 6.55 8.03 -1.23
N GLY A 301 5.67 8.03 -2.23
CA GLY A 301 4.75 6.93 -2.45
C GLY A 301 4.37 6.71 -3.91
N ILE A 302 3.82 5.54 -4.17
CA ILE A 302 3.12 5.19 -5.40
C ILE A 302 1.76 4.61 -5.04
N ALA A 303 0.78 4.75 -5.94
CA ALA A 303 -0.55 4.23 -5.69
C ALA A 303 -1.20 3.62 -6.92
N LEU A 304 -1.84 2.48 -6.73
CA LEU A 304 -2.82 1.91 -7.66
C LEU A 304 -4.12 2.71 -7.52
N PRO A 305 -4.68 3.30 -8.60
CA PRO A 305 -6.01 3.90 -8.53
C PRO A 305 -7.06 2.83 -8.22
N ASN A 306 -7.80 3.01 -7.11
CA ASN A 306 -8.77 2.06 -6.56
C ASN A 306 -10.20 2.62 -6.67
N ILE A 307 -11.06 1.88 -7.33
CA ILE A 307 -12.50 2.15 -7.43
C ILE A 307 -13.18 1.40 -6.29
N ASN A 308 -14.25 1.97 -5.73
CA ASN A 308 -14.93 1.48 -4.53
C ASN A 308 -14.01 1.39 -3.30
N TYR A 309 -13.04 2.29 -3.20
CA TYR A 309 -12.07 2.38 -2.11
C TYR A 309 -12.71 2.17 -0.73
N HIS A 310 -12.16 1.28 0.10
CA HIS A 310 -12.73 0.76 1.34
C HIS A 310 -14.11 0.13 1.14
N ASN A 311 -14.27 -0.59 0.03
CA ASN A 311 -15.50 -1.28 -0.38
C ASN A 311 -16.73 -0.39 -0.50
N ALA A 312 -16.56 0.93 -0.63
CA ALA A 312 -17.67 1.88 -0.73
C ALA A 312 -18.27 1.87 -2.14
N ALA A 313 -19.41 1.23 -2.30
CA ALA A 313 -20.19 1.27 -3.54
C ALA A 313 -20.83 2.64 -3.78
N ALA A 314 -21.05 2.97 -5.04
CA ALA A 314 -21.65 4.25 -5.43
C ALA A 314 -23.10 4.44 -4.94
N ASP A 315 -23.82 3.35 -4.69
CA ASP A 315 -25.18 3.32 -4.15
C ASP A 315 -25.26 3.41 -2.61
N GLY A 316 -24.09 3.49 -1.95
CA GLY A 316 -24.00 3.53 -0.49
C GLY A 316 -23.86 2.15 0.16
N GLY A 317 -23.90 1.07 -0.61
CA GLY A 317 -23.66 -0.29 -0.14
C GLY A 317 -22.18 -0.66 -0.11
N PHE A 318 -21.91 -1.96 0.03
CA PHE A 318 -20.58 -2.55 -0.07
C PHE A 318 -20.38 -3.25 -1.41
N ALA A 319 -19.23 -3.06 -2.03
CA ALA A 319 -18.83 -3.74 -3.26
C ALA A 319 -17.31 -4.05 -3.22
N PRO A 320 -16.84 -5.02 -4.02
CA PRO A 320 -15.42 -5.23 -4.18
C PRO A 320 -14.71 -3.95 -4.62
N GLU A 321 -13.53 -3.73 -4.09
CA GLU A 321 -12.58 -2.76 -4.61
C GLU A 321 -12.11 -3.20 -6.00
N ILE A 322 -11.81 -2.25 -6.88
CA ILE A 322 -11.41 -2.56 -8.24
C ILE A 322 -10.12 -1.82 -8.57
N VAL A 323 -9.09 -2.57 -8.89
CA VAL A 323 -7.86 -2.07 -9.49
C VAL A 323 -7.70 -2.62 -10.92
N ARG A 324 -6.85 -1.98 -11.73
CA ARG A 324 -6.61 -2.41 -13.09
C ARG A 324 -5.32 -3.20 -13.19
N LEU A 325 -5.36 -4.32 -13.92
CA LEU A 325 -4.17 -5.13 -14.18
C LEU A 325 -3.07 -4.30 -14.88
N GLY A 326 -3.44 -3.46 -15.84
CA GLY A 326 -2.52 -2.57 -16.51
C GLY A 326 -1.82 -1.59 -15.56
N ASP A 327 -2.53 -1.06 -14.54
CA ASP A 327 -1.95 -0.18 -13.53
C ASP A 327 -1.00 -0.96 -12.60
N LEU A 328 -1.36 -2.20 -12.22
CA LEU A 328 -0.52 -3.08 -11.42
C LEU A 328 0.80 -3.42 -12.15
N LEU A 329 0.71 -3.79 -13.42
CA LEU A 329 1.89 -4.09 -14.24
C LEU A 329 2.77 -2.86 -14.45
N SER A 330 2.18 -1.67 -14.65
CA SER A 330 2.94 -0.42 -14.75
C SER A 330 3.63 -0.06 -13.42
N GLY A 331 3.00 -0.38 -12.28
CA GLY A 331 3.57 -0.21 -10.95
C GLY A 331 4.77 -1.11 -10.70
N ILE A 332 4.68 -2.38 -11.10
CA ILE A 332 5.80 -3.33 -11.03
C ILE A 332 6.96 -2.82 -11.89
N ALA A 333 6.68 -2.42 -13.13
CA ALA A 333 7.70 -1.88 -14.02
C ALA A 333 8.34 -0.61 -13.44
N LEU A 334 7.56 0.28 -12.84
CA LEU A 334 8.05 1.49 -12.18
C LEU A 334 8.98 1.16 -11.00
N GLY A 335 8.60 0.22 -10.15
CA GLY A 335 9.41 -0.21 -9.00
C GLY A 335 10.74 -0.83 -9.42
N VAL A 336 10.73 -1.69 -10.45
CA VAL A 336 11.94 -2.30 -11.01
C VAL A 336 12.86 -1.24 -11.62
N GLU A 337 12.33 -0.35 -12.46
CA GLU A 337 13.14 0.73 -13.07
C GLU A 337 13.67 1.71 -12.02
N ALA A 338 12.92 2.02 -10.97
CA ALA A 338 13.39 2.86 -9.88
C ALA A 338 14.59 2.23 -9.15
N ALA A 339 14.55 0.94 -8.88
CA ALA A 339 15.66 0.21 -8.28
C ALA A 339 16.90 0.18 -9.18
N LEU A 340 16.72 0.11 -10.50
CA LEU A 340 17.81 0.13 -11.47
C LEU A 340 18.33 1.55 -11.75
N ALA A 341 17.46 2.56 -11.71
CA ALA A 341 17.82 3.97 -11.94
C ALA A 341 18.72 4.56 -10.85
N ALA A 342 18.66 3.97 -9.68
CA ALA A 342 19.39 4.43 -8.51
C ALA A 342 20.93 4.42 -8.67
N GLY A 343 21.48 3.92 -9.78
CA GLY A 343 22.91 3.91 -10.10
C GLY A 343 23.42 5.09 -10.92
N GLU A 344 22.52 5.75 -11.59
CA GLU A 344 22.86 6.88 -12.45
C GLU A 344 22.80 8.17 -11.61
N ASP A 345 23.72 9.11 -11.89
CA ASP A 345 23.69 10.44 -11.27
C ASP A 345 22.51 11.26 -11.83
N ALA A 346 21.30 10.78 -11.50
CA ALA A 346 20.04 11.39 -11.89
C ALA A 346 19.90 12.87 -11.43
N ASP A 347 20.82 13.31 -10.57
CA ASP A 347 20.75 14.62 -9.95
C ASP A 347 21.37 15.74 -10.79
N GLU A 348 22.40 15.47 -11.56
CA GLU A 348 23.18 16.54 -12.16
C GLU A 348 22.71 16.92 -13.56
N SER A 349 22.05 16.02 -14.26
CA SER A 349 21.61 16.27 -15.65
C SER A 349 20.26 16.99 -15.77
N TRP A 350 19.45 16.97 -14.70
CA TRP A 350 18.05 17.39 -14.83
C TRP A 350 17.82 18.91 -14.75
N TRP A 351 18.69 19.65 -14.03
CA TRP A 351 18.61 21.11 -13.92
C TRP A 351 19.99 21.78 -13.86
N PRO A 352 20.86 21.57 -14.86
CA PRO A 352 22.18 22.19 -14.84
C PRO A 352 22.12 23.71 -14.78
N ASP A 353 21.07 24.30 -15.36
CA ASP A 353 20.95 25.75 -15.50
C ASP A 353 20.35 26.48 -14.29
N VAL A 354 19.71 25.76 -13.36
CA VAL A 354 19.08 26.39 -12.17
C VAL A 354 20.04 26.56 -11.01
N ARG A 355 21.10 25.75 -10.93
CA ARG A 355 22.10 25.83 -9.85
C ARG A 355 23.00 27.03 -9.96
N ILE A 356 23.21 27.55 -11.18
CA ILE A 356 24.12 28.67 -11.44
C ILE A 356 23.37 29.71 -12.26
N THR A 357 23.16 30.89 -11.70
CA THR A 357 22.65 32.03 -12.45
C THR A 357 23.74 32.50 -13.42
N PRO A 358 23.49 32.53 -14.77
CA PRO A 358 24.46 33.02 -15.74
C PRO A 358 24.91 34.41 -15.38
N THR A 359 26.22 34.69 -15.52
CA THR A 359 26.82 35.98 -15.15
C THR A 359 26.14 37.12 -15.90
N VAL A 360 25.82 36.94 -17.18
CA VAL A 360 25.14 37.97 -18.01
C VAL A 360 23.78 38.36 -17.43
N ILE A 361 23.03 37.40 -16.85
CA ILE A 361 21.73 37.67 -16.22
C ILE A 361 21.92 38.40 -14.90
N ARG A 362 22.90 37.98 -14.09
CA ARG A 362 23.24 38.65 -12.83
C ARG A 362 23.62 40.11 -13.08
N GLU A 363 24.50 40.37 -14.04
CA GLU A 363 24.93 41.73 -14.41
C GLU A 363 23.80 42.58 -14.96
N ARG A 364 22.89 42.00 -15.75
CA ARG A 364 21.72 42.71 -16.26
C ARG A 364 20.78 43.12 -15.12
N LEU A 365 20.46 42.25 -14.20
CA LEU A 365 19.61 42.55 -13.05
C LEU A 365 20.25 43.58 -12.11
N GLN A 366 21.58 43.66 -12.03
CA GLN A 366 22.28 44.68 -11.27
C GLN A 366 22.22 46.09 -11.96
N ARG A 367 22.31 46.13 -13.28
CA ARG A 367 22.26 47.37 -14.06
C ARG A 367 20.87 48.01 -14.10
N ASP A 368 19.84 47.17 -14.15
CA ASP A 368 18.45 47.62 -14.28
C ASP A 368 17.81 48.00 -12.94
N ARG A 369 18.61 48.20 -11.88
CA ARG A 369 18.09 48.73 -10.61
C ARG A 369 17.60 50.15 -10.80
N PRO A 370 16.36 50.50 -10.39
CA PRO A 370 15.96 51.91 -10.32
C PRO A 370 16.95 52.67 -9.43
N LYS A 371 17.50 53.76 -9.92
CA LYS A 371 18.26 54.67 -9.09
C LYS A 371 17.26 55.31 -8.14
N GLY A 372 17.28 54.94 -6.87
CA GLY A 372 16.49 55.55 -5.78
C GLY A 372 16.83 57.02 -5.58
#